data_c4f6a073421ad74112eded41b03bb65a
#
_entry.id   c4f6a073421ad74112eded41b03bb65a
#
_cell.length_a   1.000
_cell.length_b   1.000
_cell.length_c   1.000
_cell.angle_alpha   90.00
_cell.angle_beta   90.00
_cell.angle_gamma   90.00
#
_symmetry.space_group_name_H-M   'P 1'
#
loop_
_entity.id
_entity.type
_entity.pdbx_description
1 polymer ?
#
loop_
_entity_poly.entity_id
_entity_poly.type
_entity_poly.pdbx_seq_one_letter_code
_entity_poly.pdbx_strand_id
1 'polypeptide(L)' 'MIGRLQGRLLARDEAVILVDVGGIAYEVEVSAPTLYQLPETGKEIVLHTHFIV' A
#
# COMPACT_ATOMS: atom_id res chain seq x y z
N MET A 1 -4.61 -15.59 3.26
CA MET A 1 -4.52 -14.32 4.00
C MET A 1 -3.14 -13.71 3.82
N ILE A 2 -3.07 -12.45 3.44
CA ILE A 2 -1.79 -11.75 3.30
C ILE A 2 -1.60 -10.89 4.53
N GLY A 3 -0.53 -11.13 5.27
CA GLY A 3 -0.27 -10.39 6.51
C GLY A 3 0.66 -9.20 6.34
N ARG A 4 1.38 -9.13 5.22
CA ARG A 4 2.37 -8.08 4.99
C ARG A 4 2.57 -7.87 3.50
N LEU A 5 2.71 -6.61 3.11
CA LEU A 5 2.98 -6.24 1.72
C LEU A 5 4.13 -5.25 1.71
N GLN A 6 5.16 -5.55 0.92
CA GLN A 6 6.31 -4.66 0.75
C GLN A 6 6.51 -4.36 -0.71
N GLY A 7 6.61 -3.09 -1.05
CA GLY A 7 6.79 -2.69 -2.43
C GLY A 7 6.92 -1.20 -2.58
N ARG A 8 6.83 -0.74 -3.82
CA ARG A 8 6.97 0.68 -4.14
C ARG A 8 5.61 1.33 -4.25
N LEU A 9 5.45 2.45 -3.57
CA LEU A 9 4.23 3.23 -3.66
C LEU A 9 4.16 3.93 -5.02
N LEU A 10 3.22 3.50 -5.87
CA LEU A 10 3.06 4.07 -7.21
C LEU A 10 2.15 5.28 -7.22
N ALA A 11 1.07 5.22 -6.48
CA ALA A 11 0.08 6.29 -6.48
C ALA A 11 -0.76 6.21 -5.21
N ARG A 12 -1.39 7.31 -4.87
CA ARG A 12 -2.38 7.35 -3.80
C ARG A 12 -3.54 8.25 -4.20
N ASP A 13 -4.73 7.81 -3.83
CA ASP A 13 -5.95 8.53 -4.14
C ASP A 13 -6.92 8.32 -2.97
N GLU A 14 -7.18 9.37 -2.21
CA GLU A 14 -8.01 9.33 -1.02
C GLU A 14 -7.53 8.25 -0.05
N ALA A 15 -8.30 7.19 0.13
CA ALA A 15 -7.97 6.10 1.05
C ALA A 15 -7.43 4.87 0.34
N VAL A 16 -7.15 4.97 -0.96
CA VAL A 16 -6.66 3.83 -1.76
C VAL A 16 -5.27 4.15 -2.28
N ILE A 17 -4.38 3.18 -2.16
CA ILE A 17 -3.03 3.31 -2.70
C ILE A 17 -2.74 2.18 -3.66
N LEU A 18 -1.77 2.41 -4.54
CA LEU A 18 -1.32 1.43 -5.51
C LEU A 18 0.13 1.09 -5.18
N VAL A 19 0.40 -0.19 -4.94
CA VAL A 19 1.72 -0.65 -4.53
C VAL A 19 2.25 -1.66 -5.54
N ASP A 20 3.42 -1.39 -6.10
CA ASP A 20 4.08 -2.29 -7.03
C ASP A 20 4.93 -3.30 -6.26
N VAL A 21 4.62 -4.56 -6.45
CA VAL A 21 5.38 -5.66 -5.84
C VAL A 21 5.80 -6.60 -6.95
N GLY A 22 7.06 -6.51 -7.34
CA GLY A 22 7.61 -7.40 -8.37
C GLY A 22 6.93 -7.31 -9.73
N GLY A 23 6.42 -6.14 -10.09
CA GLY A 23 5.75 -5.94 -11.37
C GLY A 23 4.24 -6.08 -11.31
N ILE A 24 3.69 -6.47 -10.16
CA ILE A 24 2.24 -6.54 -9.95
C ILE A 24 1.85 -5.36 -9.08
N ALA A 25 0.87 -4.58 -9.52
CA ALA A 25 0.37 -3.45 -8.76
C ALA A 25 -0.87 -3.86 -7.98
N TYR A 26 -0.78 -3.76 -6.68
CA TYR A 26 -1.89 -4.07 -5.78
C TYR A 26 -2.61 -2.80 -5.37
N GLU A 27 -3.92 -2.83 -5.44
CA GLU A 27 -4.75 -1.75 -4.95
C GLU A 27 -5.11 -2.05 -3.49
N VAL A 28 -4.73 -1.15 -2.58
CA VAL A 28 -4.87 -1.38 -1.15
C VAL A 28 -5.63 -0.22 -0.52
N GLU A 29 -6.66 -0.55 0.24
CA GLU A 29 -7.35 0.44 1.06
C GLU A 29 -6.58 0.63 2.36
N VAL A 30 -6.39 1.88 2.76
CA VAL A 30 -5.69 2.22 3.98
C VAL A 30 -6.51 3.18 4.82
N SER A 31 -6.28 3.16 6.13
CA SER A 31 -6.91 4.12 7.03
C SER A 31 -6.30 5.51 6.85
N ALA A 32 -7.03 6.53 7.27
CA ALA A 32 -6.52 7.91 7.18
C ALA A 32 -5.19 8.09 7.93
N PRO A 33 -5.04 7.59 9.17
CA PRO A 33 -3.75 7.70 9.85
C PRO A 33 -2.61 7.04 9.08
N THR A 34 -2.85 5.87 8.48
CA THR A 34 -1.85 5.20 7.67
C THR A 34 -1.49 6.03 6.45
N LEU A 35 -2.50 6.58 5.78
CA LEU A 35 -2.29 7.39 4.59
C LEU A 35 -1.36 8.58 4.87
N TYR A 36 -1.56 9.24 6.01
CA TYR A 36 -0.74 10.40 6.39
C TYR A 36 0.69 10.03 6.74
N GLN A 37 0.94 8.78 7.09
CA GLN A 37 2.29 8.30 7.43
C GLN A 37 3.06 7.79 6.23
N LEU A 38 2.44 7.70 5.07
CA LEU A 38 3.10 7.18 3.88
C LEU A 38 4.11 8.19 3.34
N PRO A 39 5.24 7.68 2.79
CA PRO A 39 6.21 8.56 2.14
C PRO A 39 5.68 9.01 0.78
N GLU A 40 6.51 9.78 0.07
CA GLU A 40 6.20 10.20 -1.28
C GLU A 40 6.08 9.01 -2.22
N THR A 41 5.33 9.18 -3.30
CA THR A 41 5.27 8.17 -4.36
C THR A 41 6.67 7.90 -4.91
N GLY A 42 6.92 6.66 -5.29
CA GLY A 42 8.22 6.22 -5.74
C GLY A 42 9.09 5.62 -4.64
N LYS A 43 8.70 5.76 -3.39
CA LYS A 43 9.44 5.22 -2.25
C LYS A 43 8.93 3.83 -1.90
N GLU A 44 9.80 3.05 -1.28
CA GLU A 44 9.43 1.71 -0.82
C GLU A 44 8.68 1.79 0.50
N ILE A 45 7.64 0.98 0.61
CA ILE A 45 6.81 0.94 1.81
C ILE A 45 6.59 -0.50 2.25
N VAL A 46 6.27 -0.66 3.53
CA VAL A 46 5.86 -1.94 4.11
C VAL A 46 4.52 -1.72 4.79
N LEU A 47 3.56 -2.55 4.46
CA LEU A 47 2.23 -2.50 5.05
C LEU A 47 1.90 -3.82 5.71
N HIS A 48 1.30 -3.73 6.88
CA HIS A 48 0.68 -4.88 7.50
C HIS A 48 -0.76 -4.91 7.04
N THR A 49 -1.12 -5.96 6.34
CA THR A 49 -2.41 -6.08 5.70
C THR A 49 -3.26 -7.13 6.37
N HIS A 50 -4.56 -6.98 6.22
CA HIS A 50 -5.51 -7.94 6.74
C HIS A 50 -6.55 -8.20 5.65
N PHE A 51 -6.43 -9.35 5.01
CA PHE A 51 -7.39 -9.77 4.00
C PHE A 51 -8.27 -10.86 4.55
N ILE A 52 -9.57 -10.65 4.45
CA ILE A 52 -10.55 -11.68 4.73
C ILE A 52 -11.08 -12.15 3.39
N VAL A 53 -10.84 -13.40 3.10
CA VAL A 53 -11.28 -14.00 1.85
C VAL A 53 -12.54 -14.82 2.12
#